data_7bde168c2e70d322751ff8dbc62f4d3b
#
_entry.id   7bde168c2e70d322751ff8dbc62f4d3b
#
_cell.length_a   1.000
_cell.length_b   1.000
_cell.length_c   1.000
_cell.angle_alpha   90.00
_cell.angle_beta   90.00
_cell.angle_gamma   90.00
#
_symmetry.space_group_name_H-M   'P 1'
#
loop_
_entity.id
_entity.type
_entity.pdbx_description
1 polymer ?
#
loop_
_entity_poly.entity_id
_entity_poly.type
_entity_poly.pdbx_seq_one_letter_code
_entity_poly.pdbx_strand_id
1 'polypeptide(L)'
;MADKTGRKSDKGPCGDVANEIPDKSKPLYMQDPAKRPSAPGFLLKEEAVAIEDYAIFKAGDVIPHRLPVRPEGSRFDIKAASRYVNNAWTLMLSRKLNTGNEDDVAFDPRREYSFAIAVFDDSGDEHSYDSEVLTLRFRR
;
A
#
# COMPACT_ATOMS: atom_id res chain seq x y z
N MET A 1 20.58 2.60 0.49
CA MET A 1 21.32 3.41 1.46
C MET A 1 20.63 3.23 2.80
N ALA A 2 21.31 2.84 3.88
CA ALA A 2 20.68 2.75 5.20
C ALA A 2 20.39 4.18 5.71
N ASP A 3 19.23 4.41 6.29
CA ASP A 3 18.93 5.65 6.98
C ASP A 3 19.68 5.71 8.34
N LYS A 4 19.50 6.80 9.08
CA LYS A 4 20.13 6.96 10.41
C LYS A 4 19.68 5.92 11.45
N THR A 5 18.60 5.17 11.18
CA THR A 5 18.10 4.10 12.03
C THR A 5 18.60 2.71 11.62
N GLY A 6 19.40 2.63 10.56
CA GLY A 6 19.91 1.38 10.02
C GLY A 6 18.95 0.66 9.08
N ARG A 7 17.76 1.23 8.81
CA ARG A 7 16.84 0.64 7.82
C ARG A 7 17.42 0.79 6.42
N LYS A 8 17.31 -0.29 5.66
CA LYS A 8 17.54 -0.27 4.23
C LYS A 8 16.21 0.01 3.53
N SER A 9 16.25 0.73 2.43
CA SER A 9 15.06 0.97 1.62
C SER A 9 15.42 0.95 0.14
N ASP A 10 14.50 0.49 -0.67
CA ASP A 10 14.60 0.55 -2.11
C ASP A 10 14.72 1.98 -2.62
N LYS A 11 15.43 2.09 -3.73
CA LYS A 11 15.39 3.28 -4.57
C LYS A 11 14.22 3.09 -5.55
N GLY A 12 13.30 4.03 -5.58
CA GLY A 12 12.20 4.00 -6.53
C GLY A 12 10.89 4.53 -5.94
N PRO A 13 9.88 4.70 -6.78
CA PRO A 13 8.59 5.19 -6.35
C PRO A 13 7.93 4.20 -5.39
N CYS A 14 7.38 4.72 -4.31
CA CYS A 14 6.60 3.94 -3.36
C CYS A 14 5.62 4.83 -2.62
N GLY A 15 4.66 4.19 -1.97
CA GLY A 15 3.66 4.89 -1.20
C GLY A 15 2.61 5.53 -2.10
N ASP A 16 2.37 6.79 -1.90
CA ASP A 16 1.35 7.54 -2.62
C ASP A 16 1.81 8.97 -2.95
N VAL A 17 1.04 9.63 -3.80
CA VAL A 17 1.20 11.04 -4.12
C VAL A 17 -0.06 11.80 -3.72
N ALA A 18 0.12 13.04 -3.26
CA ALA A 18 -1.00 13.93 -2.99
C ALA A 18 -1.76 14.21 -4.31
N ASN A 19 -3.08 14.13 -4.24
CA ASN A 19 -3.96 14.40 -5.37
C ASN A 19 -4.51 15.83 -5.28
N GLU A 20 -3.62 16.81 -5.35
CA GLU A 20 -3.98 18.21 -5.18
C GLU A 20 -3.16 19.12 -6.10
N ILE A 21 -3.74 20.23 -6.54
CA ILE A 21 -3.02 21.30 -7.21
C ILE A 21 -2.08 22.03 -6.21
N PRO A 22 -1.10 22.83 -6.67
CA PRO A 22 -0.09 23.43 -5.80
C PRO A 22 -0.62 24.26 -4.62
N ASP A 23 -1.77 24.93 -4.79
CA ASP A 23 -2.44 25.70 -3.74
C ASP A 23 -3.35 24.85 -2.82
N LYS A 24 -3.42 23.53 -3.06
CA LYS A 24 -4.20 22.54 -2.32
C LYS A 24 -5.72 22.73 -2.33
N SER A 25 -6.23 23.61 -3.18
CA SER A 25 -7.67 23.94 -3.21
C SER A 25 -8.52 22.93 -3.98
N LYS A 26 -7.91 22.13 -4.86
CA LYS A 26 -8.63 21.23 -5.76
C LYS A 26 -7.80 19.96 -6.06
N PRO A 27 -8.46 18.82 -6.35
CA PRO A 27 -7.77 17.62 -6.80
C PRO A 27 -7.24 17.78 -8.23
N LEU A 28 -6.14 17.09 -8.55
CA LEU A 28 -5.55 17.02 -9.89
C LEU A 28 -6.16 15.90 -10.74
N TYR A 29 -6.57 14.81 -10.11
CA TYR A 29 -6.94 13.57 -10.79
C TYR A 29 -8.23 12.99 -10.21
N MET A 30 -8.94 12.24 -11.03
CA MET A 30 -10.14 11.50 -10.65
C MET A 30 -10.17 10.12 -11.30
N GLN A 31 -11.13 9.30 -10.90
CA GLN A 31 -11.48 8.09 -11.63
C GLN A 31 -11.87 8.44 -13.08
N ASP A 32 -11.48 7.59 -14.02
CA ASP A 32 -11.91 7.71 -15.42
C ASP A 32 -13.45 7.74 -15.53
N PRO A 33 -14.03 8.86 -15.97
CA PRO A 33 -15.48 8.98 -16.10
C PRO A 33 -16.13 7.93 -17.02
N ALA A 34 -15.38 7.36 -17.96
CA ALA A 34 -15.86 6.30 -18.85
C ALA A 34 -16.10 4.98 -18.10
N LYS A 35 -15.50 4.79 -16.92
CA LYS A 35 -15.65 3.62 -16.08
C LYS A 35 -16.76 3.72 -15.03
N ARG A 36 -17.57 4.79 -15.06
CA ARG A 36 -18.75 4.91 -14.19
C ARG A 36 -19.74 3.79 -14.47
N PRO A 37 -20.53 3.34 -13.46
CA PRO A 37 -20.62 3.83 -12.09
C PRO A 37 -19.69 3.09 -11.10
N SER A 38 -18.89 2.12 -11.54
CA SER A 38 -18.08 1.34 -10.63
C SER A 38 -16.90 2.16 -10.11
N ALA A 39 -16.99 2.58 -8.86
CA ALA A 39 -15.88 3.17 -8.15
C ALA A 39 -14.95 2.05 -7.65
N PRO A 40 -13.65 2.09 -7.94
CA PRO A 40 -12.70 1.18 -7.32
C PRO A 40 -12.60 1.46 -5.81
N GLY A 41 -12.27 0.44 -5.02
CA GLY A 41 -12.00 0.62 -3.59
C GLY A 41 -10.79 1.53 -3.32
N PHE A 42 -9.89 1.62 -4.28
CA PHE A 42 -8.77 2.57 -4.35
C PHE A 42 -8.48 2.87 -5.83
N LEU A 43 -7.80 3.98 -6.08
CA LEU A 43 -7.44 4.42 -7.44
C LEU A 43 -5.92 4.61 -7.50
N LEU A 44 -5.23 3.82 -8.33
CA LEU A 44 -3.81 3.99 -8.57
C LEU A 44 -3.53 5.27 -9.37
N LYS A 45 -2.37 5.88 -9.15
CA LYS A 45 -1.95 7.07 -9.90
C LYS A 45 -1.95 6.84 -11.42
N GLU A 46 -1.56 5.65 -11.86
CA GLU A 46 -1.52 5.26 -13.29
C GLU A 46 -2.90 5.02 -13.91
N GLU A 47 -3.94 4.81 -13.08
CA GLU A 47 -5.32 4.59 -13.51
C GLU A 47 -6.15 5.87 -13.46
N ALA A 48 -5.63 6.88 -12.78
CA ALA A 48 -6.29 8.17 -12.60
C ALA A 48 -6.11 9.06 -13.83
N VAL A 49 -7.18 9.78 -14.19
CA VAL A 49 -7.17 10.76 -15.28
C VAL A 49 -7.10 12.18 -14.75
N ALA A 50 -6.44 13.06 -15.48
CA ALA A 50 -6.38 14.48 -15.11
C ALA A 50 -7.76 15.13 -15.20
N ILE A 51 -8.05 16.04 -14.25
CA ILE A 51 -9.28 16.83 -14.25
C ILE A 51 -9.02 18.11 -15.03
N GLU A 52 -9.58 18.19 -16.23
CA GLU A 52 -9.51 19.39 -17.07
C GLU A 52 -10.67 20.34 -16.79
N ASP A 53 -11.85 19.80 -16.49
CA ASP A 53 -13.06 20.56 -16.16
C ASP A 53 -13.71 20.00 -14.90
N TYR A 54 -13.80 20.83 -13.87
CA TYR A 54 -14.42 20.45 -12.59
C TYR A 54 -15.95 20.37 -12.65
N ALA A 55 -16.59 20.83 -13.71
CA ALA A 55 -18.03 20.63 -13.93
C ALA A 55 -18.39 19.17 -14.31
N ILE A 56 -17.40 18.34 -14.61
CA ILE A 56 -17.60 16.93 -14.98
C ILE A 56 -18.08 16.03 -13.83
N PHE A 57 -17.93 16.46 -12.59
CA PHE A 57 -18.24 15.66 -11.41
C PHE A 57 -19.70 15.26 -11.31
N LYS A 58 -19.95 14.02 -10.90
CA LYS A 58 -21.28 13.48 -10.64
C LYS A 58 -21.30 12.80 -9.27
N ALA A 59 -22.48 12.71 -8.71
CA ALA A 59 -22.67 11.93 -7.47
C ALA A 59 -22.18 10.49 -7.67
N GLY A 60 -21.36 10.02 -6.75
CA GLY A 60 -20.74 8.67 -6.79
C GLY A 60 -19.36 8.64 -7.44
N ASP A 61 -18.83 9.74 -7.97
CA ASP A 61 -17.44 9.79 -8.42
C ASP A 61 -16.48 9.65 -7.24
N VAL A 62 -15.37 8.92 -7.46
CA VAL A 62 -14.31 8.75 -6.47
C VAL A 62 -13.16 9.69 -6.79
N ILE A 63 -12.84 10.55 -5.85
CA ILE A 63 -11.75 11.54 -5.93
C ILE A 63 -10.90 11.35 -4.67
N PRO A 64 -9.97 10.41 -4.67
CA PRO A 64 -9.15 10.16 -3.49
C PRO A 64 -8.20 11.32 -3.22
N HIS A 65 -7.98 11.65 -1.95
CA HIS A 65 -7.03 12.67 -1.54
C HIS A 65 -5.58 12.26 -1.86
N ARG A 66 -5.27 10.96 -1.81
CA ARG A 66 -3.97 10.41 -2.17
C ARG A 66 -4.13 9.29 -3.19
N LEU A 67 -3.17 9.20 -4.10
CA LEU A 67 -3.15 8.19 -5.15
C LEU A 67 -1.98 7.25 -4.91
N PRO A 68 -2.23 5.98 -4.56
CA PRO A 68 -1.17 4.98 -4.47
C PRO A 68 -0.38 4.89 -5.77
N VAL A 69 0.93 4.78 -5.64
CA VAL A 69 1.84 4.52 -6.76
C VAL A 69 2.20 3.04 -6.74
N ARG A 70 2.17 2.39 -7.89
CA ARG A 70 2.57 0.99 -7.99
C ARG A 70 4.02 0.83 -7.52
N PRO A 71 4.29 0.01 -6.51
CA PRO A 71 5.64 -0.21 -6.04
C PRO A 71 6.47 -0.96 -7.08
N GLU A 72 7.77 -0.69 -7.10
CA GLU A 72 8.75 -1.39 -7.91
C GLU A 72 9.84 -2.00 -7.02
N GLY A 73 10.64 -2.93 -7.59
CA GLY A 73 11.74 -3.57 -6.88
C GLY A 73 11.29 -4.50 -5.78
N SER A 74 12.08 -4.60 -4.70
CA SER A 74 11.84 -5.50 -3.57
C SER A 74 10.52 -5.24 -2.85
N ARG A 75 10.00 -4.04 -2.92
CA ARG A 75 8.68 -3.68 -2.37
C ARG A 75 7.51 -4.43 -3.00
N PHE A 76 7.71 -5.03 -4.18
CA PHE A 76 6.70 -5.81 -4.91
C PHE A 76 6.86 -7.32 -4.74
N ASP A 77 7.77 -7.77 -3.92
CA ASP A 77 8.08 -9.18 -3.72
C ASP A 77 7.02 -9.93 -2.88
N ILE A 78 6.17 -9.21 -2.16
CA ILE A 78 5.09 -9.79 -1.36
C ILE A 78 3.80 -9.80 -2.17
N LYS A 79 3.24 -10.99 -2.37
CA LYS A 79 1.89 -11.14 -2.90
C LYS A 79 0.90 -11.21 -1.75
N ALA A 80 -0.18 -10.46 -1.85
CA ALA A 80 -1.22 -10.42 -0.83
C ALA A 80 -2.58 -10.81 -1.44
N ALA A 81 -3.39 -11.50 -0.66
CA ALA A 81 -4.81 -11.71 -0.91
C ALA A 81 -5.56 -11.50 0.40
N SER A 82 -6.72 -10.88 0.32
CA SER A 82 -7.53 -10.59 1.51
C SER A 82 -9.01 -10.89 1.27
N ARG A 83 -9.72 -11.18 2.34
CA ARG A 83 -11.16 -11.37 2.35
C ARG A 83 -11.75 -10.84 3.64
N TYR A 84 -12.85 -10.11 3.52
CA TYR A 84 -13.64 -9.64 4.66
C TYR A 84 -14.96 -10.41 4.72
N VAL A 85 -15.19 -11.17 5.79
CA VAL A 85 -16.41 -11.96 6.03
C VAL A 85 -16.69 -12.01 7.52
N ASN A 86 -17.95 -11.88 7.91
CA ASN A 86 -18.40 -11.95 9.31
C ASN A 86 -17.62 -10.98 10.22
N ASN A 87 -17.47 -9.74 9.81
CA ASN A 87 -16.74 -8.69 10.52
C ASN A 87 -15.26 -9.03 10.82
N ALA A 88 -14.67 -9.92 10.04
CA ALA A 88 -13.26 -10.30 10.19
C ALA A 88 -12.53 -10.24 8.85
N TRP A 89 -11.32 -9.71 8.89
CA TRP A 89 -10.38 -9.78 7.78
C TRP A 89 -9.56 -11.06 7.85
N THR A 90 -9.46 -11.74 6.73
CA THR A 90 -8.46 -12.79 6.51
C THR A 90 -7.46 -12.26 5.51
N LEU A 91 -6.18 -12.24 5.89
CA LEU A 91 -5.09 -11.80 5.03
C LEU A 91 -4.11 -12.95 4.81
N MET A 92 -3.77 -13.19 3.56
CA MET A 92 -2.74 -14.15 3.16
C MET A 92 -1.61 -13.38 2.47
N LEU A 93 -0.41 -13.55 2.98
CA LEU A 93 0.82 -12.97 2.42
C LEU A 93 1.73 -14.09 1.95
N SER A 94 2.38 -13.93 0.81
CA SER A 94 3.37 -14.88 0.32
C SER A 94 4.55 -14.15 -0.32
N ARG A 95 5.75 -14.67 -0.07
CA ARG A 95 7.00 -14.21 -0.69
C ARG A 95 8.00 -15.35 -0.78
N LYS A 96 9.02 -15.18 -1.61
CA LYS A 96 10.17 -16.11 -1.61
C LYS A 96 10.90 -16.06 -0.27
N LEU A 97 11.45 -17.18 0.19
CA LEU A 97 12.28 -17.22 1.39
C LEU A 97 13.54 -16.37 1.23
N ASN A 98 14.11 -16.35 0.04
CA ASN A 98 15.18 -15.45 -0.36
C ASN A 98 14.78 -14.73 -1.65
N THR A 99 14.66 -13.42 -1.60
CA THR A 99 14.31 -12.56 -2.74
C THR A 99 15.52 -12.17 -3.57
N GLY A 100 16.72 -12.25 -2.98
CA GLY A 100 17.95 -11.78 -3.58
C GLY A 100 18.23 -10.30 -3.37
N ASN A 101 17.35 -9.59 -2.69
CA ASN A 101 17.52 -8.16 -2.38
C ASN A 101 18.23 -8.00 -1.03
N GLU A 102 19.14 -7.04 -0.95
CA GLU A 102 19.97 -6.81 0.25
C GLU A 102 19.19 -6.21 1.43
N ASP A 103 18.07 -5.56 1.16
CA ASP A 103 17.19 -4.94 2.14
C ASP A 103 16.14 -5.91 2.70
N ASP A 104 16.04 -7.10 2.12
CA ASP A 104 15.14 -8.14 2.55
C ASP A 104 15.78 -9.16 3.49
N VAL A 105 14.98 -9.65 4.44
CA VAL A 105 15.36 -10.80 5.25
C VAL A 105 15.34 -12.08 4.39
N ALA A 106 16.49 -12.74 4.24
CA ALA A 106 16.55 -14.09 3.70
C ALA A 106 16.18 -15.09 4.81
N PHE A 107 15.05 -15.78 4.65
CA PHE A 107 14.57 -16.75 5.62
C PHE A 107 15.25 -18.11 5.47
N ASP A 108 15.83 -18.61 6.56
CA ASP A 108 16.23 -20.01 6.70
C ASP A 108 15.12 -20.76 7.47
N PRO A 109 14.45 -21.75 6.87
CA PRO A 109 13.35 -22.48 7.52
C PRO A 109 13.73 -23.22 8.81
N ARG A 110 15.02 -23.32 9.14
CA ARG A 110 15.51 -23.92 10.38
C ARG A 110 15.61 -22.93 11.54
N ARG A 111 15.41 -21.62 11.27
CA ARG A 111 15.53 -20.54 12.25
C ARG A 111 14.16 -19.98 12.61
N GLU A 112 14.14 -19.26 13.71
CA GLU A 112 13.01 -18.45 14.16
C GLU A 112 13.29 -16.98 13.89
N TYR A 113 12.23 -16.21 13.65
CA TYR A 113 12.32 -14.80 13.36
C TYR A 113 11.29 -14.04 14.18
N SER A 114 11.67 -12.89 14.70
CA SER A 114 10.75 -11.96 15.36
C SER A 114 10.10 -11.07 14.33
N PHE A 115 8.80 -10.81 14.51
CA PHE A 115 8.06 -9.83 13.71
C PHE A 115 6.97 -9.18 14.56
N ALA A 116 6.38 -8.11 14.05
CA ALA A 116 5.21 -7.46 14.63
C ALA A 116 4.23 -7.11 13.53
N ILE A 117 2.98 -6.88 13.90
CA ILE A 117 1.91 -6.45 13.00
C ILE A 117 1.42 -5.09 13.50
N ALA A 118 1.30 -4.14 12.59
CA ALA A 118 0.65 -2.87 12.85
C ALA A 118 -0.56 -2.71 11.92
N VAL A 119 -1.66 -2.23 12.46
CA VAL A 119 -2.88 -1.92 11.70
C VAL A 119 -3.07 -0.42 11.73
N PHE A 120 -3.33 0.15 10.56
CA PHE A 120 -3.66 1.56 10.39
C PHE A 120 -5.13 1.66 10.01
N ASP A 121 -5.84 2.56 10.65
CA ASP A 121 -7.24 2.87 10.35
C ASP A 121 -7.37 4.38 10.18
N ASP A 122 -7.66 4.80 8.95
CA ASP A 122 -7.78 6.20 8.54
C ASP A 122 -6.55 7.08 8.89
N SER A 123 -5.39 6.45 8.99
CA SER A 123 -4.11 7.11 9.32
C SER A 123 -3.00 6.59 8.42
N GLY A 124 -2.03 7.44 8.09
CA GLY A 124 -0.85 7.09 7.29
C GLY A 124 0.40 6.79 8.12
N ASP A 125 0.45 7.21 9.38
CA ASP A 125 1.65 7.19 10.22
C ASP A 125 1.41 6.88 11.70
N GLU A 126 0.17 6.85 12.14
CA GLU A 126 -0.21 6.45 13.51
C GLU A 126 -0.91 5.09 13.49
N HIS A 127 -0.40 4.16 14.28
CA HIS A 127 -0.99 2.84 14.40
C HIS A 127 -2.28 2.89 15.21
N SER A 128 -3.35 2.30 14.70
CA SER A 128 -4.56 2.06 15.47
C SER A 128 -4.42 0.84 16.37
N TYR A 129 -3.52 -0.08 16.01
CA TYR A 129 -3.18 -1.28 16.77
C TYR A 129 -1.77 -1.74 16.44
N ASP A 130 -1.02 -2.12 17.45
CA ASP A 130 0.27 -2.82 17.35
C ASP A 130 0.18 -4.17 18.05
N SER A 131 0.73 -5.21 17.42
CA SER A 131 0.94 -6.48 18.11
C SER A 131 2.16 -6.39 19.03
N GLU A 132 2.20 -7.26 20.04
CA GLU A 132 3.46 -7.60 20.68
C GLU A 132 4.40 -8.28 19.68
N VAL A 133 5.67 -8.48 20.06
CA VAL A 133 6.64 -9.20 19.22
C VAL A 133 6.20 -10.66 19.11
N LEU A 134 5.95 -11.09 17.88
CA LEU A 134 5.55 -12.43 17.51
C LEU A 134 6.74 -13.24 17.02
N THR A 135 6.66 -14.57 17.07
CA THR A 135 7.70 -15.48 16.56
C THR A 135 7.19 -16.24 15.35
N LEU A 136 7.89 -16.09 14.22
CA LEU A 136 7.66 -16.87 13.01
C LEU A 136 8.50 -18.15 13.07
N ARG A 137 7.83 -19.29 12.90
CA ARG A 137 8.44 -20.61 12.74
C ARG A 137 7.92 -21.28 11.49
N PHE A 138 8.81 -21.90 10.72
CA PHE A 138 8.41 -22.66 9.55
C PHE A 138 8.02 -24.08 9.95
N ARG A 139 6.86 -24.54 9.44
CA ARG A 139 6.48 -25.96 9.59
C ARG A 139 7.36 -26.79 8.67
N ARG A 140 7.86 -27.89 9.18
CA ARG A 140 8.53 -28.95 8.43
C ARG A 140 7.52 -29.93 7.88
#